data_48bccdf699e069b2be9b6fbeca301407
#
_entry.id   48bccdf699e069b2be9b6fbeca301407
#
_cell.length_a   1.000
_cell.length_b   1.000
_cell.length_c   1.000
_cell.angle_alpha   90.00
_cell.angle_beta   90.00
_cell.angle_gamma   90.00
#
_symmetry.space_group_name_H-M   'P 1'
#
loop_
_entity.id
_entity.type
_entity.pdbx_description
1 polymer ?
#
loop_
_entity_poly.entity_id
_entity_poly.type
_entity_poly.pdbx_seq_one_letter_code
_entity_poly.pdbx_strand_id
1 'polypeptide(L)'
;ALIAIGYTMVYGILRLINFAHGDVFMCAGLMMVYLSSSLPFTISIPLVLILTVAIGFVIERVAYKPLRSAPRMSVMISAIGVSYLLQNAALYFTGGLAKVYPEIPVLSRSIVIWDATTRVVTLVTPFLTIILVVLLSMLIKHTKVGMAMRAVSRDFETSQLMGIRINRVI
;
A
#
# COMPACT_ATOMS: atom_id res chain seq x y z
N ALA A 1 -0.56 5.54 10.73
CA ALA A 1 -1.97 5.11 10.72
C ALA A 1 -2.34 4.52 9.36
N LEU A 2 -2.24 5.24 8.20
CA LEU A 2 -2.63 4.76 6.86
C LEU A 2 -1.92 3.46 6.45
N ILE A 3 -0.60 3.37 6.66
CA ILE A 3 0.18 2.16 6.37
C ILE A 3 -0.33 0.97 7.20
N ALA A 4 -0.60 1.19 8.48
CA ALA A 4 -1.11 0.15 9.38
C ALA A 4 -2.49 -0.36 8.93
N ILE A 5 -3.36 0.52 8.44
CA ILE A 5 -4.69 0.15 7.94
C ILE A 5 -4.56 -0.72 6.68
N GLY A 6 -3.74 -0.29 5.71
CA GLY A 6 -3.47 -1.10 4.51
C GLY A 6 -2.89 -2.47 4.87
N TYR A 7 -1.96 -2.50 5.83
CA TYR A 7 -1.35 -3.73 6.31
C TYR A 7 -2.36 -4.66 6.99
N THR A 8 -3.19 -4.14 7.90
CA THR A 8 -4.20 -4.94 8.59
C THR A 8 -5.27 -5.48 7.66
N MET A 9 -5.61 -4.75 6.59
CA MET A 9 -6.53 -5.22 5.56
C MET A 9 -5.96 -6.43 4.82
N VAL A 10 -4.73 -6.34 4.33
CA VAL A 10 -4.06 -7.44 3.62
C VAL A 10 -3.91 -8.65 4.54
N TYR A 11 -3.46 -8.43 5.78
CA TYR A 11 -3.35 -9.50 6.78
C TYR A 11 -4.71 -10.14 7.10
N GLY A 12 -5.77 -9.35 7.21
CA GLY A 12 -7.12 -9.84 7.48
C GLY A 12 -7.67 -10.78 6.39
N ILE A 13 -7.23 -10.60 5.13
CA ILE A 13 -7.68 -11.42 3.99
C ILE A 13 -6.78 -12.63 3.79
N LEU A 14 -5.48 -12.42 3.73
CA LEU A 14 -4.51 -13.47 3.39
C LEU A 14 -4.02 -14.26 4.60
N ARG A 15 -4.18 -13.72 5.82
CA ARG A 15 -3.58 -14.23 7.07
C ARG A 15 -2.05 -14.46 6.97
N LEU A 16 -1.39 -13.71 6.09
CA LEU A 16 0.05 -13.74 5.86
C LEU A 16 0.62 -12.36 6.10
N ILE A 17 1.76 -12.32 6.76
CA ILE A 17 2.50 -11.10 7.02
C ILE A 17 3.25 -10.71 5.74
N ASN A 18 2.88 -9.58 5.15
CA ASN A 18 3.57 -9.04 3.98
C ASN A 18 4.67 -8.06 4.42
N PHE A 19 5.90 -8.56 4.57
CA PHE A 19 7.03 -7.71 4.93
C PHE A 19 7.38 -6.66 3.88
N ALA A 20 7.09 -6.91 2.61
CA ALA A 20 7.35 -5.98 1.51
C ALA A 20 6.39 -4.77 1.48
N HIS A 21 5.35 -4.73 2.33
CA HIS A 21 4.35 -3.65 2.29
C HIS A 21 4.96 -2.27 2.58
N GLY A 22 5.86 -2.19 3.57
CA GLY A 22 6.60 -0.97 3.89
C GLY A 22 7.52 -0.51 2.75
N ASP A 23 8.14 -1.47 2.06
CA ASP A 23 9.06 -1.17 0.96
C ASP A 23 8.31 -0.71 -0.31
N VAL A 24 7.10 -1.22 -0.55
CA VAL A 24 6.21 -0.69 -1.61
C VAL A 24 5.84 0.76 -1.31
N PHE A 25 5.57 1.11 -0.05
CA PHE A 25 5.34 2.50 0.35
C PHE A 25 6.59 3.36 0.16
N MET A 26 7.78 2.86 0.52
CA MET A 26 9.06 3.53 0.25
C MET A 26 9.25 3.78 -1.25
N CYS A 27 9.00 2.78 -2.10
CA CYS A 27 9.07 2.94 -3.56
C CYS A 27 8.12 4.02 -4.07
N ALA A 28 6.88 4.08 -3.55
CA ALA A 28 5.92 5.14 -3.89
C ALA A 28 6.46 6.52 -3.54
N GLY A 29 7.06 6.67 -2.35
CA GLY A 29 7.70 7.92 -1.92
C GLY A 29 8.85 8.34 -2.83
N LEU A 30 9.73 7.41 -3.20
CA LEU A 30 10.83 7.68 -4.13
C LEU A 30 10.34 8.05 -5.52
N MET A 31 9.36 7.32 -6.07
CA MET A 31 8.74 7.67 -7.36
C MET A 31 8.13 9.06 -7.32
N MET A 32 7.49 9.45 -6.21
CA MET A 32 6.94 10.80 -6.07
C MET A 32 8.03 11.86 -6.12
N VAL A 33 9.17 11.64 -5.45
CA VAL A 33 10.33 12.57 -5.48
C VAL A 33 10.85 12.75 -6.91
N TYR A 34 11.05 11.65 -7.66
CA TYR A 34 11.58 11.73 -9.01
C TYR A 34 10.57 12.32 -10.02
N LEU A 35 9.31 11.90 -9.96
CA LEU A 35 8.29 12.38 -10.90
C LEU A 35 7.92 13.84 -10.66
N SER A 36 7.86 14.31 -9.41
CA SER A 36 7.54 15.69 -9.11
C SER A 36 8.63 16.69 -9.49
N SER A 37 9.87 16.22 -9.72
CA SER A 37 10.93 17.07 -10.27
C SER A 37 10.73 17.40 -11.75
N SER A 38 9.99 16.57 -12.49
CA SER A 38 9.81 16.70 -13.94
C SER A 38 8.36 17.01 -14.35
N LEU A 39 7.38 16.66 -13.49
CA LEU A 39 5.95 16.75 -13.77
C LEU A 39 5.20 17.53 -12.68
N PRO A 40 4.13 18.24 -13.03
CA PRO A 40 3.27 18.88 -12.04
C PRO A 40 2.60 17.86 -11.13
N PHE A 41 2.35 18.22 -9.86
CA PHE A 41 1.76 17.33 -8.84
C PHE A 41 0.44 16.68 -9.26
N THR A 42 -0.38 17.39 -10.04
CA THR A 42 -1.66 16.89 -10.57
C THR A 42 -1.50 15.64 -11.43
N ILE A 43 -0.38 15.49 -12.12
CA ILE A 43 -0.07 14.31 -12.96
C ILE A 43 0.76 13.31 -12.17
N SER A 44 1.69 13.77 -11.35
CA SER A 44 2.58 12.91 -10.56
C SER A 44 1.83 12.03 -9.57
N ILE A 45 0.82 12.56 -8.88
CA ILE A 45 0.04 11.81 -7.89
C ILE A 45 -0.67 10.60 -8.51
N PRO A 46 -1.54 10.75 -9.55
CA PRO A 46 -2.21 9.59 -10.14
C PRO A 46 -1.22 8.61 -10.79
N LEU A 47 -0.12 9.12 -11.38
CA LEU A 47 0.89 8.27 -11.99
C LEU A 47 1.61 7.41 -10.93
N VAL A 48 2.01 7.99 -9.81
CA VAL A 48 2.59 7.24 -8.68
C VAL A 48 1.62 6.19 -8.14
N LEU A 49 0.33 6.51 -8.02
CA LEU A 49 -0.68 5.54 -7.58
C LEU A 49 -0.76 4.36 -8.55
N ILE A 50 -0.82 4.61 -9.85
CA ILE A 50 -0.86 3.55 -10.87
C ILE A 50 0.40 2.69 -10.82
N LEU A 51 1.58 3.31 -10.75
CA LEU A 51 2.86 2.59 -10.67
C LEU A 51 2.98 1.77 -9.39
N THR A 52 2.54 2.30 -8.25
CA THR A 52 2.54 1.58 -6.97
C THR A 52 1.63 0.35 -7.01
N VAL A 53 0.43 0.50 -7.58
CA VAL A 53 -0.50 -0.63 -7.80
C VAL A 53 0.12 -1.66 -8.75
N ALA A 54 0.77 -1.22 -9.81
CA ALA A 54 1.47 -2.10 -10.75
C ALA A 54 2.60 -2.90 -10.07
N ILE A 55 3.42 -2.25 -9.23
CA ILE A 55 4.46 -2.92 -8.43
C ILE A 55 3.82 -3.95 -7.49
N GLY A 56 2.78 -3.60 -6.76
CA GLY A 56 2.06 -4.53 -5.89
C GLY A 56 1.51 -5.73 -6.66
N PHE A 57 0.93 -5.51 -7.84
CA PHE A 57 0.44 -6.56 -8.71
C PHE A 57 1.57 -7.49 -9.21
N VAL A 58 2.71 -6.93 -9.61
CA VAL A 58 3.87 -7.72 -10.04
C VAL A 58 4.41 -8.58 -8.90
N ILE A 59 4.54 -8.01 -7.69
CA ILE A 59 4.98 -8.74 -6.50
C ILE A 59 4.02 -9.89 -6.20
N GLU A 60 2.72 -9.65 -6.22
CA GLU A 60 1.72 -10.69 -6.02
C GLU A 60 1.85 -11.79 -7.07
N ARG A 61 1.96 -11.42 -8.34
CA ARG A 61 1.97 -12.35 -9.45
C ARG A 61 3.23 -13.22 -9.50
N VAL A 62 4.39 -12.62 -9.19
CA VAL A 62 5.70 -13.27 -9.33
C VAL A 62 6.14 -13.95 -8.05
N ALA A 63 5.97 -13.30 -6.90
CA ALA A 63 6.50 -13.77 -5.63
C ALA A 63 5.49 -14.58 -4.80
N TYR A 64 4.20 -14.15 -4.75
CA TYR A 64 3.25 -14.78 -3.84
C TYR A 64 2.35 -15.82 -4.50
N LYS A 65 1.89 -15.57 -5.73
CA LYS A 65 0.99 -16.49 -6.43
C LYS A 65 1.56 -17.90 -6.61
N PRO A 66 2.84 -18.09 -7.00
CA PRO A 66 3.43 -19.42 -7.15
C PRO A 66 3.52 -20.20 -5.83
N LEU A 67 3.60 -19.48 -4.70
CA LEU A 67 3.78 -20.05 -3.37
C LEU A 67 2.48 -20.23 -2.57
N ARG A 68 1.31 -20.00 -3.17
CA ARG A 68 0.01 -20.14 -2.48
C ARG A 68 -0.27 -21.53 -1.94
N SER A 69 0.25 -22.58 -2.61
CA SER A 69 0.16 -23.98 -2.16
C SER A 69 1.32 -24.41 -1.25
N ALA A 70 2.32 -23.56 -1.07
CA ALA A 70 3.48 -23.85 -0.24
C ALA A 70 3.20 -23.60 1.25
N PRO A 71 4.00 -24.14 2.16
CA PRO A 71 3.92 -23.86 3.59
C PRO A 71 4.02 -22.34 3.85
N ARG A 72 3.33 -21.84 4.88
CA ARG A 72 3.31 -20.41 5.24
C ARG A 72 4.71 -19.81 5.42
N MET A 73 5.65 -20.60 5.93
CA MET A 73 7.05 -20.18 6.11
C MET A 73 7.71 -19.82 4.78
N SER A 74 7.47 -20.57 3.72
CA SER A 74 8.03 -20.29 2.37
C SER A 74 7.53 -18.95 1.81
N VAL A 75 6.25 -18.65 2.03
CA VAL A 75 5.67 -17.35 1.62
C VAL A 75 6.28 -16.20 2.42
N MET A 76 6.52 -16.38 3.73
CA MET A 76 7.17 -15.37 4.57
C MET A 76 8.61 -15.11 4.13
N ILE A 77 9.38 -16.17 3.83
CA ILE A 77 10.77 -16.04 3.33
C ILE A 77 10.78 -15.32 1.98
N SER A 78 9.84 -15.63 1.08
CA SER A 78 9.69 -14.93 -0.20
C SER A 78 9.38 -13.44 0.02
N ALA A 79 8.51 -13.10 0.97
CA ALA A 79 8.19 -11.72 1.31
C ALA A 79 9.42 -10.94 1.80
N ILE A 80 10.26 -11.57 2.62
CA ILE A 80 11.53 -10.99 3.08
C ILE A 80 12.48 -10.79 1.88
N GLY A 81 12.59 -11.78 0.99
CA GLY A 81 13.40 -11.67 -0.22
C GLY A 81 12.97 -10.51 -1.13
N VAL A 82 11.66 -10.33 -1.34
CA VAL A 82 11.11 -9.20 -2.07
C VAL A 82 11.42 -7.88 -1.37
N SER A 83 11.28 -7.82 -0.04
CA SER A 83 11.65 -6.66 0.76
C SER A 83 13.11 -6.25 0.52
N TYR A 84 14.04 -7.18 0.67
CA TYR A 84 15.47 -6.93 0.38
C TYR A 84 15.73 -6.49 -1.06
N LEU A 85 15.04 -7.08 -2.04
CA LEU A 85 15.17 -6.69 -3.44
C LEU A 85 14.75 -5.25 -3.64
N LEU A 86 13.59 -4.83 -3.10
CA LEU A 86 13.10 -3.46 -3.21
C LEU A 86 14.02 -2.46 -2.52
N GLN A 87 14.53 -2.79 -1.32
CA GLN A 87 15.46 -1.94 -0.58
C GLN A 87 16.76 -1.74 -1.34
N ASN A 88 17.38 -2.81 -1.85
CA ASN A 88 18.61 -2.72 -2.62
C ASN A 88 18.42 -2.03 -3.97
N ALA A 89 17.27 -2.24 -4.63
CA ALA A 89 16.92 -1.49 -5.85
C ALA A 89 16.80 0.01 -5.54
N ALA A 90 16.10 0.38 -4.47
CA ALA A 90 15.99 1.76 -4.03
C ALA A 90 17.36 2.37 -3.73
N LEU A 91 18.22 1.66 -3.01
CA LEU A 91 19.59 2.08 -2.70
C LEU A 91 20.40 2.31 -3.99
N TYR A 92 20.30 1.41 -4.95
CA TYR A 92 20.99 1.51 -6.24
C TYR A 92 20.53 2.76 -7.01
N PHE A 93 19.22 2.99 -7.12
CA PHE A 93 18.68 4.16 -7.87
C PHE A 93 18.92 5.49 -7.17
N THR A 94 18.96 5.52 -5.84
CA THR A 94 19.20 6.75 -5.07
C THR A 94 20.69 7.03 -4.86
N GLY A 95 21.56 6.04 -5.12
CA GLY A 95 22.98 6.11 -4.76
C GLY A 95 23.23 6.17 -3.24
N GLY A 96 22.28 5.73 -2.43
CA GLY A 96 22.35 5.81 -0.96
C GLY A 96 22.21 7.22 -0.38
N LEU A 97 21.91 8.22 -1.21
CA LEU A 97 21.76 9.59 -0.78
C LEU A 97 20.32 9.88 -0.34
N ALA A 98 20.18 10.60 0.77
CA ALA A 98 18.88 11.08 1.21
C ALA A 98 18.30 12.05 0.18
N LYS A 99 17.06 11.84 -0.20
CA LYS A 99 16.32 12.72 -1.12
C LYS A 99 15.33 13.56 -0.33
N VAL A 100 15.26 14.85 -0.66
CA VAL A 100 14.30 15.76 -0.06
C VAL A 100 12.95 15.56 -0.73
N TYR A 101 11.92 15.36 0.09
CA TYR A 101 10.56 15.22 -0.41
C TYR A 101 10.06 16.57 -0.93
N PRO A 102 9.42 16.63 -2.10
CA PRO A 102 8.95 17.88 -2.68
C PRO A 102 7.87 18.52 -1.79
N GLU A 103 8.02 19.79 -1.51
CA GLU A 103 7.02 20.53 -0.75
C GLU A 103 5.86 20.93 -1.66
N ILE A 104 4.65 20.58 -1.25
CA ILE A 104 3.43 21.04 -1.90
C ILE A 104 3.08 22.41 -1.28
N PRO A 105 3.14 23.52 -2.04
CA PRO A 105 3.03 24.87 -1.46
C PRO A 105 1.76 25.11 -0.65
N VAL A 106 0.65 24.46 -1.04
CA VAL A 106 -0.66 24.57 -0.35
C VAL A 106 -0.66 23.84 0.99
N LEU A 107 0.00 22.69 1.07
CA LEU A 107 0.04 21.85 2.26
C LEU A 107 1.15 22.22 3.24
N SER A 108 2.19 22.90 2.75
CA SER A 108 3.33 23.37 3.57
C SER A 108 3.04 24.69 4.29
N ARG A 109 1.88 25.34 4.02
CA ARG A 109 1.50 26.58 4.72
C ARG A 109 1.36 26.32 6.22
N SER A 110 1.95 27.20 7.01
CA SER A 110 1.79 27.22 8.45
C SER A 110 0.52 27.99 8.80
N ILE A 111 -0.31 27.43 9.67
CA ILE A 111 -1.47 28.10 10.25
C ILE A 111 -1.23 28.23 11.74
N VAL A 112 -1.46 29.42 12.27
CA VAL A 112 -1.41 29.69 13.71
C VAL A 112 -2.80 29.41 14.30
N ILE A 113 -2.88 28.44 15.19
CA ILE A 113 -4.10 28.10 15.93
C ILE A 113 -3.78 28.22 17.42
N TRP A 114 -4.41 29.18 18.12
CA TRP A 114 -4.24 29.37 19.54
C TRP A 114 -2.75 29.41 19.98
N ASP A 115 -1.95 30.30 19.41
CA ASP A 115 -0.50 30.45 19.65
C ASP A 115 0.40 29.27 19.23
N ALA A 116 -0.16 28.19 18.68
CA ALA A 116 0.61 27.08 18.13
C ALA A 116 0.69 27.15 16.60
N THR A 117 1.91 27.16 16.06
CA THR A 117 2.15 27.12 14.62
C THR A 117 2.10 25.67 14.14
N THR A 118 1.08 25.31 13.37
CA THR A 118 0.87 23.95 12.83
C THR A 118 0.85 23.99 11.31
N ARG A 119 1.42 22.99 10.65
CA ARG A 119 1.34 22.87 9.19
C ARG A 119 -0.05 22.32 8.78
N VAL A 120 -0.58 22.80 7.64
CA VAL A 120 -1.85 22.33 7.08
C VAL A 120 -1.87 20.82 6.93
N VAL A 121 -0.76 20.19 6.51
CA VAL A 121 -0.61 18.73 6.38
C VAL A 121 -1.00 18.00 7.65
N THR A 122 -0.59 18.53 8.83
CA THR A 122 -0.85 17.86 10.13
C THR A 122 -2.34 17.81 10.45
N LEU A 123 -3.12 18.76 9.95
CA LEU A 123 -4.58 18.78 10.12
C LEU A 123 -5.29 17.95 9.05
N VAL A 124 -4.82 18.04 7.80
CA VAL A 124 -5.44 17.33 6.66
C VAL A 124 -5.25 15.81 6.77
N THR A 125 -4.08 15.36 7.25
CA THR A 125 -3.76 13.93 7.32
C THR A 125 -4.77 13.11 8.14
N PRO A 126 -5.17 13.46 9.38
CA PRO A 126 -6.16 12.68 10.12
C PRO A 126 -7.53 12.66 9.46
N PHE A 127 -7.98 13.79 8.86
CA PHE A 127 -9.25 13.81 8.13
C PHE A 127 -9.21 12.89 6.91
N LEU A 128 -8.17 12.95 6.12
CA LEU A 128 -7.97 12.06 4.98
C LEU A 128 -7.91 10.60 5.42
N THR A 129 -7.22 10.31 6.53
CA THR A 129 -7.14 8.97 7.11
C THR A 129 -8.52 8.45 7.48
N ILE A 130 -9.33 9.23 8.18
CA ILE A 130 -10.70 8.85 8.58
C ILE A 130 -11.56 8.56 7.34
N ILE A 131 -11.52 9.44 6.34
CA ILE A 131 -12.27 9.26 5.09
C ILE A 131 -11.88 7.95 4.41
N LEU A 132 -10.59 7.68 4.26
CA LEU A 132 -10.09 6.46 3.64
C LEU A 132 -10.47 5.20 4.43
N VAL A 133 -10.42 5.24 5.77
CA VAL A 133 -10.87 4.13 6.62
C VAL A 133 -12.36 3.85 6.45
N VAL A 134 -13.17 4.89 6.44
CA VAL A 134 -14.62 4.76 6.25
C VAL A 134 -14.94 4.19 4.88
N LEU A 135 -14.33 4.73 3.81
CA LEU A 135 -14.50 4.23 2.44
C LEU A 135 -14.10 2.76 2.33
N LEU A 136 -12.95 2.39 2.89
CA LEU A 136 -12.46 1.03 2.88
C LEU A 136 -13.37 0.08 3.67
N SER A 137 -13.83 0.51 4.84
CA SER A 137 -14.80 -0.25 5.65
C SER A 137 -16.12 -0.45 4.92
N MET A 138 -16.62 0.57 4.24
CA MET A 138 -17.81 0.47 3.41
C MET A 138 -17.61 -0.51 2.24
N LEU A 139 -16.46 -0.44 1.56
CA LEU A 139 -16.11 -1.36 0.49
C LEU A 139 -16.11 -2.81 0.99
N ILE A 140 -15.45 -3.09 2.11
CA ILE A 140 -15.35 -4.44 2.66
C ILE A 140 -16.69 -4.94 3.19
N LYS A 141 -17.50 -4.06 3.84
CA LYS A 141 -18.76 -4.47 4.48
C LYS A 141 -19.93 -4.57 3.50
N HIS A 142 -20.02 -3.67 2.53
CA HIS A 142 -21.21 -3.49 1.71
C HIS A 142 -21.05 -3.90 0.24
N THR A 143 -19.83 -4.28 -0.23
CA THR A 143 -19.65 -4.72 -1.61
C THR A 143 -19.61 -6.25 -1.74
N LYS A 144 -19.99 -6.75 -2.94
CA LYS A 144 -19.86 -8.17 -3.29
C LYS A 144 -18.41 -8.66 -3.23
N VAL A 145 -17.46 -7.80 -3.59
CA VAL A 145 -16.03 -8.09 -3.52
C VAL A 145 -15.58 -8.22 -2.07
N GLY A 146 -15.98 -7.30 -1.19
CA GLY A 146 -15.68 -7.37 0.24
C GLY A 146 -16.32 -8.58 0.92
N MET A 147 -17.51 -8.99 0.49
CA MET A 147 -18.14 -10.23 0.98
C MET A 147 -17.32 -11.46 0.57
N ALA A 148 -16.90 -11.53 -0.69
CA ALA A 148 -16.05 -12.61 -1.19
C ALA A 148 -14.69 -12.65 -0.46
N MET A 149 -14.05 -11.49 -0.22
CA MET A 149 -12.82 -11.37 0.56
C MET A 149 -12.98 -11.95 1.97
N ARG A 150 -14.06 -11.60 2.68
CA ARG A 150 -14.35 -12.13 4.02
C ARG A 150 -14.64 -13.63 4.04
N ALA A 151 -15.31 -14.15 3.02
CA ALA A 151 -15.54 -15.58 2.88
C ALA A 151 -14.21 -16.33 2.72
N VAL A 152 -13.39 -15.90 1.77
CA VAL A 152 -12.06 -16.49 1.48
C VAL A 152 -11.13 -16.42 2.71
N SER A 153 -11.20 -15.35 3.51
CA SER A 153 -10.37 -15.22 4.72
C SER A 153 -10.76 -16.19 5.83
N ARG A 154 -12.01 -16.67 5.85
CA ARG A 154 -12.48 -17.65 6.84
C ARG A 154 -12.13 -19.07 6.44
N ASP A 155 -12.47 -19.45 5.23
CA ASP A 155 -12.25 -20.79 4.69
C ASP A 155 -12.02 -20.71 3.19
N PHE A 156 -10.79 -21.03 2.78
CA PHE A 156 -10.34 -20.96 1.41
C PHE A 156 -10.99 -22.07 0.55
N GLU A 157 -11.03 -23.32 1.07
CA GLU A 157 -11.54 -24.48 0.35
C GLU A 157 -13.05 -24.39 0.15
N THR A 158 -13.78 -24.11 1.22
CA THR A 158 -15.25 -23.97 1.16
C THR A 158 -15.65 -22.82 0.25
N SER A 159 -14.92 -21.71 0.26
CA SER A 159 -15.20 -20.57 -0.62
C SER A 159 -15.02 -20.92 -2.10
N GLN A 160 -14.05 -21.77 -2.44
CA GLN A 160 -13.85 -22.26 -3.79
C GLN A 160 -14.97 -23.16 -4.25
N LEU A 161 -15.45 -24.06 -3.37
CA LEU A 161 -16.59 -24.94 -3.64
C LEU A 161 -17.89 -24.16 -3.86
N MET A 162 -18.05 -23.01 -3.19
CA MET A 162 -19.19 -22.10 -3.36
C MET A 162 -19.10 -21.22 -4.62
N GLY A 163 -18.12 -21.47 -5.50
CA GLY A 163 -17.99 -20.81 -6.81
C GLY A 163 -17.28 -19.45 -6.75
N ILE A 164 -16.66 -19.08 -5.63
CA ILE A 164 -15.88 -17.84 -5.55
C ILE A 164 -14.56 -18.02 -6.30
N ARG A 165 -14.35 -17.21 -7.34
CA ARG A 165 -13.10 -17.20 -8.09
C ARG A 165 -11.99 -16.52 -7.29
N ILE A 166 -11.25 -17.29 -6.50
CA ILE A 166 -10.24 -16.81 -5.57
C ILE A 166 -9.19 -15.91 -6.25
N ASN A 167 -8.75 -16.27 -7.47
CA ASN A 167 -7.79 -15.47 -8.25
C ASN A 167 -8.29 -14.08 -8.65
N ARG A 168 -9.56 -13.75 -8.47
CA ARG A 168 -10.13 -12.42 -8.69
C ARG A 168 -10.36 -11.64 -7.40
N VAL A 169 -10.31 -12.33 -6.28
CA VAL A 169 -10.59 -11.77 -4.95
C VAL A 169 -9.30 -11.40 -4.23
N ILE A 170 -8.26 -12.16 -4.45
CA ILE A 170 -6.90 -11.89 -4.00
C ILE A 170 -6.13 -11.17 -5.10
#